data_c4b895ec01e6b6d9607dfbdee98a8290
#
_entry.id   c4b895ec01e6b6d9607dfbdee98a8290
#
_cell.length_a   1.000
_cell.length_b   1.000
_cell.length_c   1.000
_cell.angle_alpha   90.00
_cell.angle_beta   90.00
_cell.angle_gamma   90.00
#
_symmetry.space_group_name_H-M   'P 1'
#
loop_
_entity.id
_entity.type
_entity.pdbx_description
1 polymer ?
#
loop_
_entity_poly.entity_id
_entity_poly.type
_entity_poly.pdbx_seq_one_letter_code
_entity_poly.pdbx_strand_id
1 'polypeptide(L)'
;MAKATVPPTPLTPLGLDDFTEPTLVRRWARFWHLLRNAAWELWRNRLATMGAVMVLILLLVALLAPFIARYDPVKQNYREMLQGPSAAHYFGTDKFGRDIWSRVVWGAQRSVIISLLAVMVGMLCGVPLGTISGFYGGKLDAVLMRVVDAWLAFPGILFYLIAATIIQAYKLSLFWNTVGLIIALGVAQTPAMARLVRGSVLAEREKEYVEASHVVGEGHFYIAFRQILPNCLSPLIIQATISLGVEMLVLAALSFLGLGAPPPTPDWGADLNLAREHMETLPYLAIFPGLAISFAVLGFNLFGDGLRDILDPRLAEN
;
A
#
# COMPACT_ATOMS: atom_id res chain seq x y z
N MET A 1 11.78 43.65 -32.03
CA MET A 1 11.44 42.35 -31.42
C MET A 1 9.93 42.20 -31.53
N ALA A 2 9.44 41.41 -32.51
CA ALA A 2 8.03 41.22 -32.78
C ALA A 2 7.49 40.13 -31.86
N LYS A 3 6.43 40.45 -31.09
CA LYS A 3 5.65 39.49 -30.34
C LYS A 3 4.92 38.55 -31.34
N ALA A 4 5.25 37.28 -31.36
CA ALA A 4 4.49 36.27 -32.08
C ALA A 4 3.11 36.12 -31.42
N THR A 5 2.07 36.54 -32.10
CA THR A 5 0.68 36.30 -31.73
C THR A 5 0.34 34.86 -32.04
N VAL A 6 0.05 34.08 -31.02
CA VAL A 6 -0.52 32.72 -31.14
C VAL A 6 -1.88 32.84 -31.77
N PRO A 7 -2.18 32.16 -32.91
CA PRO A 7 -3.48 32.21 -33.50
C PRO A 7 -4.51 31.50 -32.59
N PRO A 8 -5.74 32.02 -32.47
CA PRO A 8 -6.79 31.39 -31.68
C PRO A 8 -7.11 30.01 -32.27
N THR A 9 -7.07 28.99 -31.44
CA THR A 9 -7.53 27.64 -31.77
C THR A 9 -8.99 27.72 -32.27
N PRO A 10 -9.30 27.19 -33.44
CA PRO A 10 -10.68 27.19 -33.93
C PRO A 10 -11.55 26.38 -32.95
N LEU A 11 -12.60 27.00 -32.43
CA LEU A 11 -13.66 26.30 -31.71
C LEU A 11 -14.33 25.36 -32.72
N THR A 12 -13.99 24.09 -32.70
CA THR A 12 -14.74 23.07 -33.44
C THR A 12 -16.17 23.08 -32.91
N PRO A 13 -17.19 23.28 -33.76
CA PRO A 13 -18.58 23.18 -33.31
C PRO A 13 -18.79 21.78 -32.73
N LEU A 14 -19.42 21.70 -31.53
CA LEU A 14 -19.87 20.45 -30.93
C LEU A 14 -20.71 19.70 -31.96
N GLY A 15 -20.14 18.71 -32.63
CA GLY A 15 -20.84 17.90 -33.61
C GLY A 15 -21.92 17.09 -32.90
N LEU A 16 -23.10 17.01 -33.55
CA LEU A 16 -24.23 16.18 -33.06
C LEU A 16 -23.84 14.71 -32.92
N ASP A 17 -22.74 14.27 -33.53
CA ASP A 17 -22.14 12.93 -33.42
C ASP A 17 -21.59 12.61 -32.03
N ASP A 18 -21.40 13.66 -31.23
CA ASP A 18 -20.87 13.51 -29.85
C ASP A 18 -21.89 12.87 -28.88
N PHE A 19 -23.15 12.74 -29.25
CA PHE A 19 -24.23 12.19 -28.42
C PHE A 19 -24.61 10.74 -28.74
N THR A 20 -24.02 10.13 -29.78
CA THR A 20 -24.43 8.80 -30.28
C THR A 20 -23.60 7.62 -29.76
N GLU A 21 -22.43 7.88 -29.17
CA GLU A 21 -21.60 6.81 -28.61
C GLU A 21 -22.17 6.30 -27.26
N PRO A 22 -22.25 4.97 -27.06
CA PRO A 22 -22.69 4.41 -25.78
C PRO A 22 -21.79 4.88 -24.64
N THR A 23 -22.40 5.32 -23.55
CA THR A 23 -21.73 5.92 -22.37
C THR A 23 -20.61 5.03 -21.78
N LEU A 24 -20.69 3.72 -21.96
CA LEU A 24 -19.68 2.74 -21.54
C LEU A 24 -18.40 2.85 -22.37
N VAL A 25 -18.49 2.97 -23.70
CA VAL A 25 -17.31 3.07 -24.58
C VAL A 25 -16.53 4.36 -24.29
N ARG A 26 -17.23 5.49 -24.05
CA ARG A 26 -16.59 6.75 -23.62
C ARG A 26 -15.90 6.64 -22.27
N ARG A 27 -16.48 5.90 -21.32
CA ARG A 27 -15.86 5.68 -20.00
C ARG A 27 -14.57 4.87 -20.12
N TRP A 28 -14.58 3.81 -20.96
CA TRP A 28 -13.38 2.99 -21.22
C TRP A 28 -12.31 3.76 -22.00
N ALA A 29 -12.68 4.53 -23.02
CA ALA A 29 -11.74 5.36 -23.77
C ALA A 29 -11.07 6.41 -22.87
N ARG A 30 -11.84 7.12 -22.01
CA ARG A 30 -11.29 8.05 -21.01
C ARG A 30 -10.36 7.35 -20.01
N PHE A 31 -10.74 6.17 -19.54
CA PHE A 31 -9.92 5.38 -18.63
C PHE A 31 -8.57 5.00 -19.26
N TRP A 32 -8.57 4.54 -20.52
CA TRP A 32 -7.33 4.23 -21.25
C TRP A 32 -6.48 5.47 -21.54
N HIS A 33 -7.08 6.59 -21.84
CA HIS A 33 -6.37 7.87 -22.01
C HIS A 33 -5.73 8.33 -20.70
N LEU A 34 -6.43 8.23 -19.57
CA LEU A 34 -5.89 8.56 -18.25
C LEU A 34 -4.73 7.63 -17.87
N LEU A 35 -4.86 6.32 -18.09
CA LEU A 35 -3.78 5.36 -17.84
C LEU A 35 -2.55 5.63 -18.72
N ARG A 36 -2.76 5.93 -20.01
CA ARG A 36 -1.65 6.22 -20.92
C ARG A 36 -0.93 7.50 -20.54
N ASN A 37 -1.66 8.54 -20.17
CA ASN A 37 -1.07 9.80 -19.74
C ASN A 37 -0.32 9.63 -18.40
N ALA A 38 -0.91 8.95 -17.43
CA ALA A 38 -0.24 8.62 -16.17
C ALA A 38 1.02 7.77 -16.39
N ALA A 39 0.97 6.77 -17.29
CA ALA A 39 2.13 5.98 -17.65
C ALA A 39 3.22 6.83 -18.31
N TRP A 40 2.86 7.78 -19.18
CA TRP A 40 3.83 8.67 -19.83
C TRP A 40 4.47 9.64 -18.83
N GLU A 41 3.71 10.18 -17.90
CA GLU A 41 4.22 11.04 -16.81
C GLU A 41 5.11 10.25 -15.83
N LEU A 42 4.73 9.00 -15.50
CA LEU A 42 5.59 8.07 -14.74
C LEU A 42 6.95 7.90 -15.41
N TRP A 43 6.99 7.66 -16.73
CA TRP A 43 8.24 7.50 -17.47
C TRP A 43 9.12 8.75 -17.46
N ARG A 44 8.53 9.93 -17.35
CA ARG A 44 9.26 11.21 -17.30
C ARG A 44 9.95 11.44 -15.95
N ASN A 45 9.38 10.90 -14.86
CA ASN A 45 9.98 10.93 -13.52
C ASN A 45 10.77 9.64 -13.27
N ARG A 46 12.12 9.74 -13.27
CA ARG A 46 13.02 8.59 -13.12
C ARG A 46 12.82 7.84 -11.81
N LEU A 47 12.57 8.56 -10.70
CA LEU A 47 12.35 7.95 -9.38
C LEU A 47 11.02 7.20 -9.34
N ALA A 48 9.96 7.79 -9.89
CA ALA A 48 8.66 7.15 -10.02
C ALA A 48 8.73 5.87 -10.87
N THR A 49 9.43 5.91 -12.01
CA THR A 49 9.65 4.76 -12.87
C THR A 49 10.40 3.65 -12.13
N MET A 50 11.48 4.02 -11.42
CA MET A 50 12.26 3.05 -10.64
C MET A 50 11.41 2.40 -9.55
N GLY A 51 10.62 3.18 -8.79
CA GLY A 51 9.68 2.67 -7.80
C GLY A 51 8.63 1.74 -8.41
N ALA A 52 8.03 2.14 -9.54
CA ALA A 52 7.04 1.33 -10.26
C ALA A 52 7.62 -0.01 -10.74
N VAL A 53 8.84 -0.01 -11.29
CA VAL A 53 9.55 -1.23 -11.71
C VAL A 53 9.84 -2.13 -10.52
N MET A 54 10.32 -1.58 -9.40
CA MET A 54 10.58 -2.35 -8.18
C MET A 54 9.31 -3.00 -7.63
N VAL A 55 8.20 -2.24 -7.56
CA VAL A 55 6.90 -2.76 -7.13
C VAL A 55 6.40 -3.83 -8.10
N LEU A 56 6.53 -3.61 -9.41
CA LEU A 56 6.14 -4.60 -10.41
C LEU A 56 6.94 -5.90 -10.27
N ILE A 57 8.26 -5.82 -10.09
CA ILE A 57 9.11 -7.00 -9.84
C ILE A 57 8.66 -7.72 -8.58
N LEU A 58 8.41 -7.00 -7.49
CA LEU A 58 7.95 -7.59 -6.24
C LEU A 58 6.60 -8.31 -6.41
N LEU A 59 5.65 -7.69 -7.10
CA LEU A 59 4.33 -8.29 -7.37
C LEU A 59 4.44 -9.52 -8.28
N LEU A 60 5.31 -9.48 -9.29
CA LEU A 60 5.57 -10.62 -10.16
C LEU A 60 6.23 -11.77 -9.39
N VAL A 61 7.22 -11.49 -8.55
CA VAL A 61 7.83 -12.50 -7.67
C VAL A 61 6.81 -13.11 -6.72
N ALA A 62 5.97 -12.29 -6.11
CA ALA A 62 4.91 -12.75 -5.21
C ALA A 62 3.87 -13.61 -5.93
N LEU A 63 3.45 -13.22 -7.14
CA LEU A 63 2.47 -13.97 -7.94
C LEU A 63 3.04 -15.28 -8.48
N LEU A 64 4.27 -15.24 -8.96
CA LEU A 64 4.95 -16.39 -9.56
C LEU A 64 5.73 -17.23 -8.55
N ALA A 65 5.57 -16.98 -7.24
CA ALA A 65 6.28 -17.69 -6.18
C ALA A 65 6.23 -19.23 -6.33
N PRO A 66 5.10 -19.87 -6.65
CA PRO A 66 5.04 -21.33 -6.83
C PRO A 66 5.89 -21.85 -8.00
N PHE A 67 6.19 -20.99 -9.00
CA PHE A 67 6.97 -21.36 -10.20
C PHE A 67 8.45 -20.98 -10.08
N ILE A 68 8.77 -19.93 -9.31
CA ILE A 68 10.13 -19.40 -9.14
C ILE A 68 10.88 -20.16 -8.02
N ALA A 69 10.14 -20.58 -6.97
CA ALA A 69 10.73 -21.34 -5.87
C ALA A 69 11.18 -22.74 -6.37
N ARG A 70 12.46 -23.05 -6.18
CA ARG A 70 13.03 -24.36 -6.61
C ARG A 70 12.70 -25.48 -5.64
N TYR A 71 12.55 -25.16 -4.38
CA TYR A 71 12.33 -26.11 -3.30
C TYR A 71 11.09 -25.71 -2.49
N ASP A 72 10.52 -26.69 -1.78
CA ASP A 72 9.51 -26.40 -0.77
C ASP A 72 10.13 -25.56 0.36
N PRO A 73 9.61 -24.34 0.62
CA PRO A 73 10.22 -23.42 1.59
C PRO A 73 10.14 -23.88 3.04
N VAL A 74 9.32 -24.90 3.33
CA VAL A 74 9.15 -25.43 4.69
C VAL A 74 9.87 -26.77 4.90
N LYS A 75 10.28 -27.45 3.81
CA LYS A 75 10.95 -28.74 3.88
C LYS A 75 12.34 -28.60 4.48
N GLN A 76 12.60 -29.31 5.59
CA GLN A 76 13.89 -29.32 6.27
C GLN A 76 14.78 -30.43 5.69
N ASN A 77 16.07 -30.13 5.54
CA ASN A 77 17.10 -31.08 5.14
C ASN A 77 18.36 -30.91 6.00
N TYR A 78 18.42 -31.61 7.10
CA TYR A 78 19.52 -31.49 8.06
C TYR A 78 20.91 -31.91 7.52
N ARG A 79 20.96 -32.56 6.34
CA ARG A 79 22.24 -32.88 5.66
C ARG A 79 22.86 -31.67 4.94
N GLU A 80 22.04 -30.66 4.65
CA GLU A 80 22.41 -29.45 3.90
C GLU A 80 22.26 -28.18 4.77
N MET A 81 22.48 -28.30 6.10
CA MET A 81 22.40 -27.16 7.01
C MET A 81 23.53 -26.17 6.76
N LEU A 82 23.21 -24.87 6.82
CA LEU A 82 24.17 -23.76 6.81
C LEU A 82 25.13 -23.77 5.60
N GLN A 83 24.68 -24.29 4.47
CA GLN A 83 25.47 -24.26 3.24
C GLN A 83 25.43 -22.87 2.62
N GLY A 84 26.57 -22.39 2.16
CA GLY A 84 26.70 -21.11 1.47
C GLY A 84 25.99 -21.10 0.10
N PRO A 85 25.84 -19.91 -0.50
CA PRO A 85 25.29 -19.76 -1.85
C PRO A 85 26.00 -20.66 -2.86
N SER A 86 25.20 -21.40 -3.66
CA SER A 86 25.69 -22.37 -4.64
C SER A 86 24.70 -22.50 -5.82
N ALA A 87 25.10 -23.25 -6.86
CA ALA A 87 24.19 -23.56 -7.98
C ALA A 87 22.98 -24.41 -7.56
N ALA A 88 23.09 -25.19 -6.47
CA ALA A 88 21.98 -25.94 -5.89
C ALA A 88 21.07 -25.01 -5.07
N HIS A 89 21.67 -24.18 -4.22
CA HIS A 89 20.97 -23.23 -3.35
C HIS A 89 21.46 -21.81 -3.60
N TYR A 90 20.73 -21.03 -4.43
CA TYR A 90 21.19 -19.71 -4.90
C TYR A 90 21.58 -18.76 -3.76
N PHE A 91 20.82 -18.77 -2.68
CA PHE A 91 21.06 -17.94 -1.49
C PHE A 91 21.60 -18.75 -0.29
N GLY A 92 21.92 -20.04 -0.51
CA GLY A 92 22.32 -20.95 0.55
C GLY A 92 21.13 -21.54 1.31
N THR A 93 21.44 -22.20 2.42
CA THR A 93 20.46 -22.85 3.32
C THR A 93 20.56 -22.32 4.75
N ASP A 94 19.44 -22.39 5.46
CA ASP A 94 19.36 -21.97 6.85
C ASP A 94 19.80 -23.07 7.85
N LYS A 95 19.65 -22.79 9.15
CA LYS A 95 20.01 -23.74 10.23
C LYS A 95 19.16 -25.02 10.26
N PHE A 96 18.10 -25.10 9.47
CA PHE A 96 17.27 -26.30 9.30
C PHE A 96 17.48 -26.95 7.92
N GLY A 97 18.43 -26.44 7.12
CA GLY A 97 18.68 -26.88 5.75
C GLY A 97 17.57 -26.53 4.77
N ARG A 98 16.77 -25.47 5.06
CA ARG A 98 15.74 -24.95 4.15
C ARG A 98 16.36 -23.97 3.16
N ASP A 99 15.89 -23.98 1.92
CA ASP A 99 16.40 -23.12 0.86
C ASP A 99 15.98 -21.66 1.07
N ILE A 100 16.97 -20.75 1.24
CA ILE A 100 16.71 -19.33 1.52
C ILE A 100 16.07 -18.63 0.32
N TRP A 101 16.47 -18.94 -0.92
CA TRP A 101 15.83 -18.37 -2.11
C TRP A 101 14.33 -18.64 -2.13
N SER A 102 13.94 -19.90 -1.95
CA SER A 102 12.52 -20.28 -1.93
C SER A 102 11.77 -19.60 -0.79
N ARG A 103 12.40 -19.43 0.39
CA ARG A 103 11.82 -18.72 1.53
C ARG A 103 11.64 -17.22 1.26
N VAL A 104 12.62 -16.58 0.63
CA VAL A 104 12.52 -15.16 0.26
C VAL A 104 11.39 -14.94 -0.76
N VAL A 105 11.28 -15.80 -1.75
CA VAL A 105 10.23 -15.73 -2.78
C VAL A 105 8.82 -15.92 -2.17
N TRP A 106 8.61 -16.94 -1.37
CA TRP A 106 7.34 -17.17 -0.69
C TRP A 106 7.04 -16.12 0.39
N GLY A 107 8.08 -15.60 1.04
CA GLY A 107 7.99 -14.47 1.96
C GLY A 107 7.47 -13.20 1.28
N ALA A 108 7.87 -12.95 0.00
CA ALA A 108 7.34 -11.85 -0.80
C ALA A 108 5.82 -11.95 -0.97
N GLN A 109 5.32 -13.13 -1.38
CA GLN A 109 3.88 -13.35 -1.55
C GLN A 109 3.11 -13.07 -0.25
N ARG A 110 3.59 -13.60 0.85
CA ARG A 110 2.96 -13.43 2.15
C ARG A 110 2.95 -11.96 2.61
N SER A 111 4.09 -11.29 2.52
CA SER A 111 4.22 -9.89 2.93
C SER A 111 3.33 -8.98 2.09
N VAL A 112 3.28 -9.18 0.76
CA VAL A 112 2.41 -8.41 -0.14
C VAL A 112 0.93 -8.61 0.22
N ILE A 113 0.48 -9.86 0.40
CA ILE A 113 -0.94 -10.15 0.70
C ILE A 113 -1.34 -9.54 2.04
N ILE A 114 -0.54 -9.74 3.11
CA ILE A 114 -0.88 -9.24 4.44
C ILE A 114 -0.92 -7.71 4.44
N SER A 115 0.09 -7.05 3.89
CA SER A 115 0.16 -5.59 3.85
C SER A 115 -0.96 -5.00 3.00
N LEU A 116 -1.28 -5.59 1.84
CA LEU A 116 -2.37 -5.13 1.00
C LEU A 116 -3.72 -5.22 1.72
N LEU A 117 -4.01 -6.36 2.34
CA LEU A 117 -5.25 -6.55 3.09
C LEU A 117 -5.33 -5.65 4.33
N ALA A 118 -4.21 -5.43 5.04
CA ALA A 118 -4.15 -4.51 6.16
C ALA A 118 -4.45 -3.07 5.73
N VAL A 119 -3.83 -2.59 4.64
CA VAL A 119 -4.14 -1.25 4.08
C VAL A 119 -5.60 -1.15 3.66
N MET A 120 -6.16 -2.20 3.03
CA MET A 120 -7.59 -2.23 2.69
C MET A 120 -8.50 -2.12 3.93
N VAL A 121 -8.19 -2.83 5.01
CA VAL A 121 -8.95 -2.71 6.28
C VAL A 121 -8.85 -1.29 6.83
N GLY A 122 -7.64 -0.70 6.85
CA GLY A 122 -7.43 0.68 7.28
C GLY A 122 -8.23 1.69 6.45
N MET A 123 -8.30 1.49 5.13
CA MET A 123 -9.10 2.31 4.23
C MET A 123 -10.60 2.10 4.46
N LEU A 124 -11.06 0.85 4.56
CA LEU A 124 -12.48 0.53 4.77
C LEU A 124 -13.04 1.16 6.05
N CYS A 125 -12.23 1.28 7.10
CA CYS A 125 -12.60 1.93 8.34
C CYS A 125 -12.34 3.45 8.31
N GLY A 126 -11.16 3.86 7.86
CA GLY A 126 -10.71 5.26 7.94
C GLY A 126 -11.40 6.17 6.94
N VAL A 127 -11.66 5.71 5.71
CA VAL A 127 -12.29 6.53 4.67
C VAL A 127 -13.71 6.95 5.07
N PRO A 128 -14.62 6.05 5.49
CA PRO A 128 -15.93 6.47 5.95
C PRO A 128 -15.88 7.39 7.17
N LEU A 129 -15.03 7.10 8.17
CA LEU A 129 -14.87 7.93 9.35
C LEU A 129 -14.42 9.35 8.99
N GLY A 130 -13.41 9.48 8.16
CA GLY A 130 -12.89 10.77 7.70
C GLY A 130 -13.90 11.54 6.85
N THR A 131 -14.63 10.84 5.95
CA THR A 131 -15.66 11.44 5.12
C THR A 131 -16.81 11.98 5.96
N ILE A 132 -17.34 11.20 6.90
CA ILE A 132 -18.41 11.61 7.79
C ILE A 132 -17.96 12.79 8.65
N SER A 133 -16.79 12.72 9.24
CA SER A 133 -16.21 13.78 10.07
C SER A 133 -16.04 15.09 9.28
N GLY A 134 -15.40 15.04 8.13
CA GLY A 134 -15.14 16.20 7.27
C GLY A 134 -16.40 16.82 6.68
N PHE A 135 -17.38 16.00 6.28
CA PHE A 135 -18.60 16.47 5.64
C PHE A 135 -19.58 17.10 6.64
N TYR A 136 -19.91 16.42 7.73
CA TYR A 136 -20.88 16.94 8.69
C TYR A 136 -20.32 18.03 9.61
N GLY A 137 -19.04 17.93 9.99
CA GLY A 137 -18.40 18.94 10.84
C GLY A 137 -18.99 19.04 12.24
N GLY A 138 -18.82 20.20 12.87
CA GLY A 138 -19.46 20.54 14.16
C GLY A 138 -19.10 19.60 15.31
N LYS A 139 -20.11 19.26 16.14
CA LYS A 139 -19.93 18.39 17.32
C LYS A 139 -19.55 16.95 16.94
N LEU A 140 -20.07 16.43 15.82
CA LEU A 140 -19.75 15.08 15.35
C LEU A 140 -18.27 14.97 14.98
N ASP A 141 -17.77 15.93 14.21
CA ASP A 141 -16.35 16.03 13.89
C ASP A 141 -15.49 16.13 15.14
N ALA A 142 -15.85 17.02 16.06
CA ALA A 142 -15.10 17.21 17.31
C ALA A 142 -15.00 15.92 18.14
N VAL A 143 -16.07 15.13 18.23
CA VAL A 143 -16.07 13.86 18.97
C VAL A 143 -15.25 12.79 18.24
N LEU A 144 -15.48 12.59 16.93
CA LEU A 144 -14.77 11.60 16.14
C LEU A 144 -13.26 11.88 16.12
N MET A 145 -12.86 13.15 15.91
CA MET A 145 -11.45 13.51 15.92
C MET A 145 -10.81 13.41 17.30
N ARG A 146 -11.56 13.64 18.37
CA ARG A 146 -11.04 13.41 19.73
C ARG A 146 -10.68 11.94 19.96
N VAL A 147 -11.51 11.00 19.46
CA VAL A 147 -11.21 9.56 19.51
C VAL A 147 -9.99 9.23 18.65
N VAL A 148 -9.93 9.76 17.41
CA VAL A 148 -8.78 9.61 16.50
C VAL A 148 -7.49 10.16 17.13
N ASP A 149 -7.55 11.33 17.76
CA ASP A 149 -6.41 11.95 18.42
C ASP A 149 -5.91 11.14 19.62
N ALA A 150 -6.84 10.64 20.46
CA ALA A 150 -6.51 9.77 21.57
C ALA A 150 -5.84 8.47 21.11
N TRP A 151 -6.29 7.91 19.98
CA TRP A 151 -5.67 6.73 19.39
C TRP A 151 -4.25 7.02 18.87
N LEU A 152 -4.07 8.14 18.16
CA LEU A 152 -2.75 8.54 17.62
C LEU A 152 -1.76 9.00 18.71
N ALA A 153 -2.25 9.35 19.90
CA ALA A 153 -1.40 9.63 21.05
C ALA A 153 -0.73 8.36 21.61
N PHE A 154 -1.32 7.17 21.31
CA PHE A 154 -0.72 5.89 21.67
C PHE A 154 0.36 5.49 20.66
N PRO A 155 1.59 5.14 21.11
CA PRO A 155 2.65 4.72 20.18
C PRO A 155 2.21 3.52 19.35
N GLY A 156 2.16 3.67 18.01
CA GLY A 156 1.66 2.63 17.10
C GLY A 156 2.36 1.27 17.28
N ILE A 157 3.68 1.30 17.51
CA ILE A 157 4.45 0.05 17.71
C ILE A 157 3.95 -0.74 18.92
N LEU A 158 3.55 -0.07 20.01
CA LEU A 158 3.03 -0.74 21.20
C LEU A 158 1.67 -1.38 20.91
N PHE A 159 0.81 -0.72 20.12
CA PHE A 159 -0.46 -1.30 19.70
C PHE A 159 -0.24 -2.60 18.90
N TYR A 160 0.66 -2.58 17.93
CA TYR A 160 1.02 -3.77 17.15
C TYR A 160 1.54 -4.90 18.02
N LEU A 161 2.45 -4.59 18.98
CA LEU A 161 3.03 -5.59 19.89
C LEU A 161 1.97 -6.23 20.78
N ILE A 162 1.08 -5.43 21.38
CA ILE A 162 0.00 -5.91 22.24
C ILE A 162 -0.96 -6.80 21.42
N ALA A 163 -1.42 -6.32 20.28
CA ALA A 163 -2.33 -7.07 19.43
C ALA A 163 -1.73 -8.40 18.96
N ALA A 164 -0.50 -8.40 18.46
CA ALA A 164 0.19 -9.61 18.02
C ALA A 164 0.43 -10.59 19.17
N THR A 165 0.78 -10.11 20.37
CA THR A 165 0.96 -10.95 21.56
C THR A 165 -0.35 -11.62 21.96
N ILE A 166 -1.45 -10.88 21.97
CA ILE A 166 -2.79 -11.43 22.25
C ILE A 166 -3.14 -12.50 21.24
N ILE A 167 -2.97 -12.22 19.92
CA ILE A 167 -3.27 -13.17 18.84
C ILE A 167 -2.49 -14.48 19.03
N GLN A 168 -1.19 -14.39 19.38
CA GLN A 168 -0.35 -15.57 19.61
C GLN A 168 -0.75 -16.34 20.87
N ALA A 169 -1.18 -15.64 21.94
CA ALA A 169 -1.59 -16.29 23.19
C ALA A 169 -2.76 -17.26 22.99
N TYR A 170 -3.64 -16.99 22.02
CA TYR A 170 -4.76 -17.88 21.68
C TYR A 170 -4.34 -19.13 20.88
N LYS A 171 -3.08 -19.27 20.46
CA LYS A 171 -2.56 -20.41 19.69
C LYS A 171 -3.45 -20.80 18.50
N LEU A 172 -3.94 -19.80 17.78
CA LEU A 172 -4.83 -19.98 16.65
C LEU A 172 -4.13 -20.72 15.50
N SER A 173 -4.92 -21.31 14.60
CA SER A 173 -4.38 -21.83 13.34
C SER A 173 -3.69 -20.72 12.53
N LEU A 174 -2.79 -21.11 11.61
CA LEU A 174 -2.06 -20.14 10.74
C LEU A 174 -3.01 -19.17 10.05
N PHE A 175 -4.17 -19.64 9.58
CA PHE A 175 -5.18 -18.79 8.94
C PHE A 175 -5.69 -17.70 9.89
N TRP A 176 -6.18 -18.06 11.07
CA TRP A 176 -6.74 -17.10 12.03
C TRP A 176 -5.67 -16.17 12.63
N ASN A 177 -4.44 -16.67 12.79
CA ASN A 177 -3.31 -15.82 13.17
C ASN A 177 -3.05 -14.74 12.11
N THR A 178 -3.03 -15.15 10.83
CA THR A 178 -2.83 -14.21 9.71
C THR A 178 -3.98 -13.19 9.62
N VAL A 179 -5.23 -13.63 9.74
CA VAL A 179 -6.40 -12.73 9.74
C VAL A 179 -6.32 -11.76 10.92
N GLY A 180 -5.97 -12.23 12.10
CA GLY A 180 -5.78 -11.37 13.28
C GLY A 180 -4.72 -10.29 13.06
N LEU A 181 -3.57 -10.65 12.48
CA LEU A 181 -2.52 -9.68 12.12
C LEU A 181 -2.99 -8.66 11.10
N ILE A 182 -3.70 -9.08 10.04
CA ILE A 182 -4.26 -8.17 9.03
C ILE A 182 -5.21 -7.16 9.68
N ILE A 183 -6.11 -7.63 10.54
CA ILE A 183 -7.07 -6.75 11.25
C ILE A 183 -6.31 -5.79 12.18
N ALA A 184 -5.35 -6.29 12.96
CA ALA A 184 -4.58 -5.48 13.89
C ALA A 184 -3.80 -4.36 13.18
N LEU A 185 -3.09 -4.70 12.08
CA LEU A 185 -2.36 -3.74 11.26
C LEU A 185 -3.31 -2.70 10.65
N GLY A 186 -4.41 -3.13 10.05
CA GLY A 186 -5.37 -2.23 9.40
C GLY A 186 -6.09 -1.32 10.37
N VAL A 187 -6.53 -1.84 11.53
CA VAL A 187 -7.18 -1.05 12.57
C VAL A 187 -6.24 0.01 13.15
N ALA A 188 -4.96 -0.32 13.33
CA ALA A 188 -3.96 0.64 13.80
C ALA A 188 -3.72 1.79 12.81
N GLN A 189 -3.87 1.56 11.51
CA GLN A 189 -3.71 2.57 10.46
C GLN A 189 -4.95 3.45 10.28
N THR A 190 -6.13 2.97 10.71
CA THR A 190 -7.42 3.66 10.54
C THR A 190 -7.40 5.14 10.95
N PRO A 191 -6.83 5.56 12.11
CA PRO A 191 -6.83 6.95 12.54
C PRO A 191 -6.07 7.89 11.60
N ALA A 192 -4.91 7.46 11.10
CA ALA A 192 -4.11 8.24 10.17
C ALA A 192 -4.87 8.45 8.83
N MET A 193 -5.50 7.38 8.33
CA MET A 193 -6.32 7.44 7.12
C MET A 193 -7.55 8.34 7.32
N ALA A 194 -8.26 8.22 8.45
CA ALA A 194 -9.42 9.06 8.76
C ALA A 194 -9.06 10.55 8.82
N ARG A 195 -7.90 10.90 9.41
CA ARG A 195 -7.43 12.28 9.48
C ARG A 195 -7.10 12.85 8.10
N LEU A 196 -6.44 12.07 7.25
CA LEU A 196 -6.12 12.47 5.89
C LEU A 196 -7.39 12.74 5.08
N VAL A 197 -8.34 11.79 5.10
CA VAL A 197 -9.61 11.90 4.37
C VAL A 197 -10.42 13.08 4.86
N ARG A 198 -10.51 13.29 6.16
CA ARG A 198 -11.18 14.45 6.74
C ARG A 198 -10.61 15.76 6.19
N GLY A 199 -9.28 15.90 6.15
CA GLY A 199 -8.64 17.10 5.60
C GLY A 199 -8.98 17.33 4.13
N SER A 200 -8.96 16.27 3.32
CA SER A 200 -9.33 16.33 1.89
C SER A 200 -10.81 16.69 1.69
N VAL A 201 -11.71 16.09 2.47
CA VAL A 201 -13.15 16.35 2.40
C VAL A 201 -13.48 17.77 2.85
N LEU A 202 -12.81 18.28 3.90
CA LEU A 202 -12.99 19.67 4.34
C LEU A 202 -12.62 20.68 3.24
N ALA A 203 -11.53 20.44 2.52
CA ALA A 203 -11.12 21.30 1.41
C ALA A 203 -12.08 21.20 0.21
N GLU A 204 -12.60 20.01 -0.06
CA GLU A 204 -13.46 19.74 -1.22
C GLU A 204 -14.88 20.24 -1.02
N ARG A 205 -15.43 20.17 0.18
CA ARG A 205 -16.82 20.58 0.48
C ARG A 205 -17.07 22.08 0.36
N GLU A 206 -16.03 22.91 0.41
CA GLU A 206 -16.12 24.37 0.25
C GLU A 206 -16.19 24.82 -1.23
N LYS A 207 -16.21 23.88 -2.18
CA LYS A 207 -16.26 24.18 -3.61
C LYS A 207 -17.68 24.47 -4.08
N GLU A 208 -17.82 25.34 -5.08
CA GLU A 208 -19.11 25.84 -5.62
C GLU A 208 -20.03 24.72 -6.10
N TYR A 209 -19.50 23.61 -6.67
CA TYR A 209 -20.35 22.51 -7.13
C TYR A 209 -21.07 21.79 -5.98
N VAL A 210 -20.49 21.79 -4.78
CA VAL A 210 -21.13 21.20 -3.59
C VAL A 210 -22.27 22.09 -3.13
N GLU A 211 -22.09 23.40 -3.14
CA GLU A 211 -23.16 24.37 -2.83
C GLU A 211 -24.32 24.25 -3.84
N ALA A 212 -23.99 24.16 -5.14
CA ALA A 212 -25.00 23.92 -6.18
C ALA A 212 -25.80 22.64 -5.92
N SER A 213 -25.16 21.55 -5.50
CA SER A 213 -25.85 20.29 -5.19
C SER A 213 -26.79 20.41 -3.99
N HIS A 214 -26.43 21.21 -2.98
CA HIS A 214 -27.33 21.52 -1.86
C HIS A 214 -28.55 22.33 -2.34
N VAL A 215 -28.37 23.31 -3.23
CA VAL A 215 -29.47 24.12 -3.79
C VAL A 215 -30.45 23.27 -4.60
N VAL A 216 -29.95 22.30 -5.35
CA VAL A 216 -30.79 21.36 -6.14
C VAL A 216 -31.52 20.35 -5.23
N GLY A 217 -31.13 20.25 -3.93
CA GLY A 217 -31.80 19.40 -2.93
C GLY A 217 -31.27 17.96 -2.90
N GLU A 218 -30.05 17.72 -3.36
CA GLU A 218 -29.43 16.39 -3.27
C GLU A 218 -29.20 15.97 -1.80
N GLY A 219 -29.34 14.68 -1.53
CA GLY A 219 -29.18 14.14 -0.17
C GLY A 219 -27.72 14.18 0.30
N HIS A 220 -27.49 14.47 1.57
CA HIS A 220 -26.14 14.60 2.18
C HIS A 220 -25.24 13.40 1.92
N PHE A 221 -25.79 12.17 2.02
CA PHE A 221 -25.02 10.94 1.75
C PHE A 221 -24.55 10.87 0.30
N TYR A 222 -25.39 11.26 -0.64
CA TYR A 222 -25.05 11.30 -2.07
C TYR A 222 -23.93 12.31 -2.32
N ILE A 223 -24.05 13.52 -1.80
CA ILE A 223 -23.05 14.58 -1.93
C ILE A 223 -21.70 14.09 -1.34
N ALA A 224 -21.70 13.56 -0.10
CA ALA A 224 -20.48 13.14 0.57
C ALA A 224 -19.75 11.99 -0.15
N PHE A 225 -20.47 10.91 -0.49
CA PHE A 225 -19.85 9.68 -0.99
C PHE A 225 -19.80 9.58 -2.51
N ARG A 226 -20.68 10.27 -3.25
CA ARG A 226 -20.77 10.21 -4.72
C ARG A 226 -20.15 11.41 -5.42
N GLN A 227 -20.08 12.56 -4.76
CA GLN A 227 -19.52 13.77 -5.37
C GLN A 227 -18.19 14.17 -4.74
N ILE A 228 -18.09 14.30 -3.41
CA ILE A 228 -16.89 14.76 -2.72
C ILE A 228 -15.82 13.66 -2.68
N LEU A 229 -16.15 12.48 -2.16
CA LEU A 229 -15.16 11.41 -1.97
C LEU A 229 -14.38 11.00 -3.23
N PRO A 230 -15.00 10.89 -4.43
CA PRO A 230 -14.25 10.60 -5.65
C PRO A 230 -13.21 11.67 -6.03
N ASN A 231 -13.43 12.93 -5.65
CA ASN A 231 -12.47 14.01 -5.87
C ASN A 231 -11.32 14.00 -4.83
N CYS A 232 -11.48 13.25 -3.73
CA CYS A 232 -10.45 13.04 -2.71
C CYS A 232 -9.59 11.79 -2.96
N LEU A 233 -9.77 11.07 -4.08
CA LEU A 233 -9.07 9.79 -4.32
C LEU A 233 -7.56 9.94 -4.51
N SER A 234 -7.06 11.03 -5.11
CA SER A 234 -5.63 11.22 -5.34
C SER A 234 -4.80 11.12 -4.05
N PRO A 235 -5.05 11.91 -3.01
CA PRO A 235 -4.29 11.79 -1.76
C PRO A 235 -4.50 10.44 -1.06
N LEU A 236 -5.65 9.79 -1.25
CA LEU A 236 -5.91 8.46 -0.68
C LEU A 236 -5.04 7.38 -1.36
N ILE A 237 -4.94 7.38 -2.68
CA ILE A 237 -4.12 6.43 -3.43
C ILE A 237 -2.64 6.58 -3.06
N ILE A 238 -2.15 7.82 -2.98
CA ILE A 238 -0.78 8.12 -2.57
C ILE A 238 -0.51 7.56 -1.17
N GLN A 239 -1.38 7.89 -0.20
CA GLN A 239 -1.23 7.43 1.18
C GLN A 239 -1.30 5.90 1.28
N ALA A 240 -2.24 5.26 0.58
CA ALA A 240 -2.35 3.81 0.56
C ALA A 240 -1.08 3.15 0.03
N THR A 241 -0.47 3.71 -1.02
CA THR A 241 0.77 3.18 -1.62
C THR A 241 1.95 3.28 -0.65
N ILE A 242 2.15 4.43 -0.02
CA ILE A 242 3.20 4.62 1.01
C ILE A 242 2.96 3.68 2.19
N SER A 243 1.70 3.54 2.62
CA SER A 243 1.33 2.66 3.72
C SER A 243 1.68 1.20 3.46
N LEU A 244 1.64 0.70 2.21
CA LEU A 244 2.07 -0.67 1.89
C LEU A 244 3.52 -0.92 2.29
N GLY A 245 4.42 0.01 2.01
CA GLY A 245 5.83 -0.08 2.43
C GLY A 245 5.99 -0.08 3.95
N VAL A 246 5.26 0.80 4.63
CA VAL A 246 5.29 0.90 6.10
C VAL A 246 4.76 -0.40 6.73
N GLU A 247 3.63 -0.93 6.25
CA GLU A 247 3.03 -2.16 6.78
C GLU A 247 3.94 -3.38 6.56
N MET A 248 4.66 -3.47 5.43
CA MET A 248 5.66 -4.52 5.22
C MET A 248 6.80 -4.44 6.23
N LEU A 249 7.27 -3.22 6.53
CA LEU A 249 8.32 -3.02 7.53
C LEU A 249 7.84 -3.40 8.93
N VAL A 250 6.63 -2.97 9.31
CA VAL A 250 6.01 -3.30 10.61
C VAL A 250 5.80 -4.82 10.74
N LEU A 251 5.28 -5.47 9.70
CA LEU A 251 5.11 -6.92 9.68
C LEU A 251 6.46 -7.65 9.87
N ALA A 252 7.50 -7.21 9.15
CA ALA A 252 8.84 -7.77 9.29
C ALA A 252 9.40 -7.55 10.71
N ALA A 253 9.18 -6.38 11.31
CA ALA A 253 9.61 -6.10 12.68
C ALA A 253 8.89 -6.98 13.71
N LEU A 254 7.58 -7.16 13.59
CA LEU A 254 6.81 -8.07 14.45
C LEU A 254 7.29 -9.52 14.30
N SER A 255 7.50 -9.98 13.08
CA SER A 255 8.01 -11.32 12.79
C SER A 255 9.43 -11.51 13.31
N PHE A 256 10.29 -10.49 13.24
CA PHE A 256 11.62 -10.49 13.82
C PHE A 256 11.58 -10.63 15.36
N LEU A 257 10.58 -10.02 16.01
CA LEU A 257 10.36 -10.17 17.45
C LEU A 257 9.67 -11.50 17.83
N GLY A 258 9.42 -12.37 16.85
CA GLY A 258 8.75 -13.65 17.06
C GLY A 258 7.24 -13.57 17.17
N LEU A 259 6.64 -12.43 16.84
CA LEU A 259 5.19 -12.17 16.89
C LEU A 259 4.49 -12.28 15.54
N GLY A 260 5.20 -12.76 14.52
CA GLY A 260 4.68 -12.99 13.17
C GLY A 260 4.03 -14.36 13.00
N ALA A 261 4.24 -14.95 11.80
CA ALA A 261 3.75 -16.28 11.52
C ALA A 261 4.46 -17.35 12.36
N PRO A 262 3.70 -18.36 12.81
CA PRO A 262 4.32 -19.49 13.47
C PRO A 262 5.21 -20.29 12.48
N PRO A 263 6.39 -20.79 12.96
CA PRO A 263 7.19 -21.72 12.15
C PRO A 263 6.38 -22.94 11.73
N PRO A 264 6.68 -23.55 10.56
CA PRO A 264 7.82 -23.32 9.67
C PRO A 264 7.56 -22.31 8.54
N THR A 265 6.50 -21.51 8.62
CA THR A 265 6.05 -20.60 7.56
C THR A 265 7.17 -19.67 7.09
N PRO A 266 7.38 -19.47 5.76
CA PRO A 266 8.35 -18.51 5.25
C PRO A 266 7.91 -17.08 5.57
N ASP A 267 8.82 -16.29 6.16
CA ASP A 267 8.58 -14.91 6.59
C ASP A 267 9.91 -14.19 6.74
N TRP A 268 10.08 -13.07 6.08
CA TRP A 268 11.35 -12.34 6.02
C TRP A 268 11.86 -11.89 7.39
N GLY A 269 10.97 -11.42 8.27
CA GLY A 269 11.33 -10.99 9.61
C GLY A 269 11.74 -12.17 10.51
N ALA A 270 11.00 -13.28 10.41
CA ALA A 270 11.34 -14.50 11.14
C ALA A 270 12.67 -15.11 10.67
N ASP A 271 12.95 -15.05 9.36
CA ASP A 271 14.23 -15.51 8.79
C ASP A 271 15.40 -14.63 9.27
N LEU A 272 15.19 -13.30 9.36
CA LEU A 272 16.17 -12.39 9.97
C LEU A 272 16.43 -12.70 11.45
N ASN A 273 15.40 -13.04 12.21
CA ASN A 273 15.57 -13.45 13.62
C ASN A 273 16.41 -14.71 13.73
N LEU A 274 16.14 -15.71 12.88
CA LEU A 274 16.91 -16.95 12.84
C LEU A 274 18.37 -16.73 12.42
N ALA A 275 18.61 -15.77 11.53
CA ALA A 275 19.95 -15.41 11.04
C ALA A 275 20.82 -14.77 12.14
N ARG A 276 20.23 -14.16 13.17
CA ARG A 276 20.93 -13.39 14.21
C ARG A 276 22.02 -14.20 14.90
N GLU A 277 21.78 -15.49 15.14
CA GLU A 277 22.74 -16.38 15.81
C GLU A 277 24.02 -16.64 14.99
N HIS A 278 23.96 -16.45 13.66
CA HIS A 278 25.04 -16.78 12.73
C HIS A 278 25.48 -15.57 11.87
N MET A 279 25.05 -14.36 12.22
CA MET A 279 25.26 -13.17 11.38
C MET A 279 26.73 -12.82 11.17
N GLU A 280 27.59 -13.09 12.18
CA GLU A 280 29.02 -12.82 12.09
C GLU A 280 29.77 -13.81 11.19
N THR A 281 29.33 -15.07 11.16
CA THR A 281 30.00 -16.14 10.41
C THR A 281 29.40 -16.41 9.05
N LEU A 282 28.07 -16.25 8.92
CA LEU A 282 27.29 -16.55 7.74
C LEU A 282 26.34 -15.40 7.38
N PRO A 283 26.86 -14.23 6.98
CA PRO A 283 26.09 -13.01 6.79
C PRO A 283 24.99 -13.13 5.71
N TYR A 284 25.14 -14.04 4.76
CA TYR A 284 24.14 -14.24 3.71
C TYR A 284 22.76 -14.62 4.24
N LEU A 285 22.69 -15.27 5.43
CA LEU A 285 21.42 -15.62 6.08
C LEU A 285 20.55 -14.38 6.38
N ALA A 286 21.19 -13.26 6.73
CA ALA A 286 20.50 -11.99 7.02
C ALA A 286 20.42 -11.07 5.82
N ILE A 287 21.43 -11.07 4.94
CA ILE A 287 21.53 -10.16 3.79
C ILE A 287 20.33 -10.35 2.84
N PHE A 288 19.99 -11.57 2.46
CA PHE A 288 18.96 -11.80 1.45
C PHE A 288 17.54 -11.44 1.93
N PRO A 289 17.07 -11.87 3.13
CA PRO A 289 15.78 -11.38 3.64
C PRO A 289 15.79 -9.87 3.92
N GLY A 290 16.90 -9.32 4.41
CA GLY A 290 17.06 -7.89 4.65
C GLY A 290 16.97 -7.06 3.36
N LEU A 291 17.64 -7.50 2.30
CA LEU A 291 17.54 -6.86 0.98
C LEU A 291 16.12 -6.96 0.39
N ALA A 292 15.42 -8.07 0.61
CA ALA A 292 14.04 -8.23 0.16
C ALA A 292 13.10 -7.22 0.84
N ILE A 293 13.22 -7.03 2.16
CA ILE A 293 12.47 -6.02 2.91
C ILE A 293 12.82 -4.62 2.41
N SER A 294 14.12 -4.30 2.31
CA SER A 294 14.58 -2.99 1.85
C SER A 294 14.10 -2.67 0.44
N PHE A 295 14.15 -3.65 -0.46
CA PHE A 295 13.67 -3.52 -1.85
C PHE A 295 12.17 -3.23 -1.89
N ALA A 296 11.37 -3.96 -1.10
CA ALA A 296 9.93 -3.76 -1.05
C ALA A 296 9.55 -2.38 -0.49
N VAL A 297 10.13 -2.00 0.64
CA VAL A 297 9.88 -0.71 1.30
C VAL A 297 10.30 0.46 0.41
N LEU A 298 11.51 0.39 -0.17
CA LEU A 298 12.01 1.43 -1.08
C LEU A 298 11.14 1.54 -2.33
N GLY A 299 10.76 0.39 -2.92
CA GLY A 299 9.90 0.34 -4.09
C GLY A 299 8.56 1.04 -3.87
N PHE A 300 7.86 0.73 -2.79
CA PHE A 300 6.58 1.39 -2.47
C PHE A 300 6.72 2.86 -2.11
N ASN A 301 7.78 3.27 -1.41
CA ASN A 301 8.02 4.68 -1.11
C ASN A 301 8.30 5.49 -2.37
N LEU A 302 9.24 5.05 -3.22
CA LEU A 302 9.55 5.73 -4.48
C LEU A 302 8.34 5.78 -5.43
N PHE A 303 7.55 4.71 -5.46
CA PHE A 303 6.33 4.68 -6.26
C PHE A 303 5.25 5.61 -5.71
N GLY A 304 5.07 5.67 -4.38
CA GLY A 304 4.14 6.58 -3.72
C GLY A 304 4.51 8.05 -3.92
N ASP A 305 5.79 8.40 -3.79
CA ASP A 305 6.30 9.73 -4.06
C ASP A 305 6.10 10.12 -5.54
N GLY A 306 6.38 9.18 -6.44
CA GLY A 306 6.14 9.39 -7.88
C GLY A 306 4.67 9.57 -8.23
N LEU A 307 3.76 8.84 -7.58
CA LEU A 307 2.32 9.05 -7.73
C LEU A 307 1.90 10.42 -7.20
N ARG A 308 2.50 10.89 -6.13
CA ARG A 308 2.25 12.23 -5.58
C ARG A 308 2.61 13.30 -6.59
N ASP A 309 3.79 13.21 -7.21
CA ASP A 309 4.24 14.19 -8.22
C ASP A 309 3.29 14.25 -9.43
N ILE A 310 2.73 13.11 -9.83
CA ILE A 310 1.82 13.01 -10.98
C ILE A 310 0.40 13.47 -10.63
N LEU A 311 -0.08 13.15 -9.45
CA LEU A 311 -1.47 13.40 -9.03
C LEU A 311 -1.65 14.76 -8.35
N ASP A 312 -0.58 15.51 -8.08
CA ASP A 312 -0.67 16.87 -7.50
C ASP A 312 -0.85 17.91 -8.62
N PRO A 313 -2.06 18.53 -8.74
CA PRO A 313 -2.33 19.51 -9.80
C PRO A 313 -1.45 20.75 -9.74
N ARG A 314 -0.87 21.04 -8.58
CA ARG A 314 -0.04 22.24 -8.36
C ARG A 314 1.33 22.18 -9.02
N LEU A 315 1.80 20.99 -9.36
CA LEU A 315 3.08 20.76 -10.04
C LEU A 315 2.93 20.78 -11.57
N ALA A 316 1.71 20.73 -12.11
CA ALA A 316 1.44 20.77 -13.54
C ALA A 316 1.45 22.20 -14.13
N GLU A 317 1.52 23.27 -13.30
CA GLU A 317 1.49 24.66 -13.73
C GLU A 317 2.90 25.31 -13.85
N ASN A 318 3.99 24.57 -13.61
CA ASN A 318 5.38 25.00 -13.79
C ASN A 318 6.07 24.19 -14.89
#